data_a13e948aa9bdc5569bf1b23f961ec69c
#
_entry.id   a13e948aa9bdc5569bf1b23f961ec69c
#
_cell.length_a   1.000
_cell.length_b   1.000
_cell.length_c   1.000
_cell.angle_alpha   90.00
_cell.angle_beta   90.00
_cell.angle_gamma   90.00
#
_symmetry.space_group_name_H-M   'P 1'
#
loop_
_entity.id
_entity.type
_entity.pdbx_description
1 polymer ?
#
loop_
_entity_poly.entity_id
_entity_poly.type
_entity_poly.pdbx_seq_one_letter_code
_entity_poly.pdbx_strand_id
1 'polypeptide(L)'
;MNRNELVLTLEGAASTAYLVLTQGALFTALALYFELSAWWLGVSAAFPLAFQLLQLLAPPMVERSRNRPALLNIFNALRAVWFIPAIAALLGYRDAALFIASFALSQAANAFAGNVWLCLCKDLVPEERRGSFFGKRNFILGIVSMAAVPAYLRLLELVPEPWNVFVVVTLG
;
A
#
# COMPACT_ATOMS: atom_id res chain seq x y z
N MET A 1 15.69 -18.79 5.84
CA MET A 1 15.76 -17.41 5.28
C MET A 1 17.05 -16.77 5.77
N ASN A 2 17.82 -16.14 4.88
CA ASN A 2 18.96 -15.33 5.29
C ASN A 2 18.48 -13.94 5.74
N ARG A 3 19.41 -13.10 6.28
CA ARG A 3 19.07 -11.76 6.81
C ARG A 3 18.37 -10.88 5.76
N ASN A 4 18.83 -10.88 4.53
CA ASN A 4 18.25 -10.06 3.45
C ASN A 4 16.84 -10.54 3.08
N GLU A 5 16.65 -11.85 2.96
CA GLU A 5 15.33 -12.44 2.71
C GLU A 5 14.33 -12.12 3.82
N LEU A 6 14.79 -12.12 5.08
CA LEU A 6 13.95 -11.74 6.22
C LEU A 6 13.52 -10.28 6.14
N VAL A 7 14.46 -9.36 5.89
CA VAL A 7 14.17 -7.92 5.76
C VAL A 7 13.17 -7.67 4.64
N LEU A 8 13.37 -8.27 3.45
CA LEU A 8 12.45 -8.15 2.32
C LEU A 8 11.07 -8.73 2.62
N THR A 9 10.99 -9.75 3.47
CA THR A 9 9.69 -10.34 3.87
C THR A 9 8.97 -9.46 4.88
N LEU A 10 9.69 -8.89 5.86
CA LEU A 10 9.12 -7.96 6.85
C LEU A 10 8.64 -6.66 6.20
N GLU A 11 9.41 -6.11 5.28
CA GLU A 11 8.98 -4.96 4.46
C GLU A 11 7.70 -5.31 3.69
N GLY A 12 7.67 -6.48 3.06
CA GLY A 12 6.47 -6.96 2.36
C GLY A 12 5.26 -7.15 3.29
N ALA A 13 5.46 -7.61 4.52
CA ALA A 13 4.38 -7.74 5.50
C ALA A 13 3.79 -6.37 5.88
N ALA A 14 4.64 -5.37 6.12
CA ALA A 14 4.20 -3.99 6.35
C ALA A 14 3.48 -3.41 5.13
N SER A 15 4.02 -3.62 3.92
CA SER A 15 3.35 -3.18 2.68
C SER A 15 2.01 -3.90 2.45
N THR A 16 1.84 -5.13 2.93
CA THR A 16 0.57 -5.87 2.82
C THR A 16 -0.51 -5.23 3.68
N ALA A 17 -0.18 -4.73 4.87
CA ALA A 17 -1.11 -3.99 5.71
C ALA A 17 -1.71 -2.78 4.95
N TYR A 18 -0.86 -1.98 4.31
CA TYR A 18 -1.29 -0.89 3.43
C TYR A 18 -2.16 -1.39 2.25
N LEU A 19 -1.75 -2.45 1.56
CA LEU A 19 -2.48 -2.96 0.39
C LEU A 19 -3.89 -3.43 0.76
N VAL A 20 -4.05 -4.04 1.92
CA VAL A 20 -5.36 -4.48 2.45
C VAL A 20 -6.32 -3.30 2.65
N LEU A 21 -5.82 -2.15 3.09
CA LEU A 21 -6.63 -0.94 3.27
C LEU A 21 -7.01 -0.25 1.96
N THR A 22 -6.21 -0.44 0.93
CA THR A 22 -6.41 0.22 -0.38
C THR A 22 -7.21 -0.62 -1.37
N GLN A 23 -7.74 -1.77 -0.92
CA GLN A 23 -8.48 -2.69 -1.78
C GLN A 23 -9.67 -3.33 -1.04
N GLY A 24 -10.63 -3.82 -1.81
CA GLY A 24 -11.74 -4.61 -1.31
C GLY A 24 -12.67 -3.88 -0.35
N ALA A 25 -13.16 -4.62 0.65
CA ALA A 25 -14.18 -4.14 1.59
C ALA A 25 -13.73 -2.96 2.45
N LEU A 26 -12.47 -2.95 2.89
CA LEU A 26 -11.91 -1.86 3.71
C LEU A 26 -11.81 -0.56 2.92
N PHE A 27 -11.32 -0.61 1.69
CA PHE A 27 -11.32 0.54 0.80
C PHE A 27 -12.73 1.09 0.59
N THR A 28 -13.71 0.19 0.35
CA THR A 28 -15.11 0.56 0.18
C THR A 28 -15.67 1.24 1.43
N ALA A 29 -15.39 0.70 2.61
CA ALA A 29 -15.84 1.30 3.87
C ALA A 29 -15.26 2.70 4.08
N LEU A 30 -13.96 2.89 3.83
CA LEU A 30 -13.31 4.20 3.90
C LEU A 30 -13.86 5.18 2.86
N ALA A 31 -14.05 4.73 1.61
CA ALA A 31 -14.60 5.56 0.54
C ALA A 31 -16.03 6.04 0.85
N LEU A 32 -16.87 5.17 1.43
CA LEU A 32 -18.22 5.54 1.86
C LEU A 32 -18.19 6.52 3.03
N TYR A 33 -17.24 6.38 3.97
CA TYR A 33 -17.05 7.34 5.06
C TYR A 33 -16.74 8.75 4.52
N PHE A 34 -15.98 8.87 3.42
CA PHE A 34 -15.68 10.12 2.72
C PHE A 34 -16.74 10.51 1.68
N GLU A 35 -17.93 9.90 1.72
CA GLU A 35 -19.10 10.22 0.90
C GLU A 35 -18.85 10.08 -0.61
N LEU A 36 -17.98 9.15 -1.03
CA LEU A 36 -17.78 8.88 -2.45
C LEU A 36 -19.07 8.35 -3.09
N SER A 37 -19.45 8.95 -4.22
CA SER A 37 -20.52 8.40 -5.04
C SER A 37 -20.15 7.04 -5.63
N ALA A 38 -21.15 6.23 -5.99
CA ALA A 38 -20.93 4.91 -6.60
C ALA A 38 -20.03 4.96 -7.85
N TRP A 39 -20.16 6.04 -8.65
CA TRP A 39 -19.32 6.28 -9.81
C TRP A 39 -17.83 6.45 -9.41
N TRP A 40 -17.52 7.35 -8.49
CA TRP A 40 -16.16 7.60 -8.03
C TRP A 40 -15.58 6.41 -7.27
N LEU A 41 -16.40 5.65 -6.57
CA LEU A 41 -15.98 4.39 -5.95
C LEU A 41 -15.49 3.40 -7.02
N GLY A 42 -16.26 3.21 -8.10
CA GLY A 42 -15.89 2.35 -9.21
C GLY A 42 -14.62 2.82 -9.93
N VAL A 43 -14.49 4.12 -10.21
CA VAL A 43 -13.29 4.71 -10.83
C VAL A 43 -12.07 4.53 -9.94
N SER A 44 -12.19 4.81 -8.66
CA SER A 44 -11.07 4.67 -7.71
C SER A 44 -10.65 3.22 -7.52
N ALA A 45 -11.57 2.27 -7.55
CA ALA A 45 -11.27 0.84 -7.49
C ALA A 45 -10.42 0.35 -8.68
N ALA A 46 -10.44 1.07 -9.82
CA ALA A 46 -9.59 0.77 -10.98
C ALA A 46 -8.17 1.34 -10.86
N PHE A 47 -7.91 2.29 -9.96
CA PHE A 47 -6.59 2.94 -9.81
C PHE A 47 -5.44 1.97 -9.60
N PRO A 48 -5.52 0.93 -8.73
CA PRO A 48 -4.43 0.00 -8.54
C PRO A 48 -3.96 -0.65 -9.85
N LEU A 49 -4.89 -0.97 -10.77
CA LEU A 49 -4.55 -1.53 -12.08
C LEU A 49 -4.07 -0.45 -13.06
N ALA A 50 -4.77 0.69 -13.12
CA ALA A 50 -4.42 1.78 -14.03
C ALA A 50 -3.02 2.32 -13.75
N PHE A 51 -2.67 2.54 -12.49
CA PHE A 51 -1.35 3.04 -12.10
C PHE A 51 -0.22 2.02 -12.26
N GLN A 52 -0.52 0.71 -12.39
CA GLN A 52 0.51 -0.25 -12.76
C GLN A 52 1.13 0.05 -14.13
N LEU A 53 0.43 0.74 -15.03
CA LEU A 53 1.01 1.20 -16.29
C LEU A 53 2.19 2.16 -16.08
N LEU A 54 2.22 2.90 -14.97
CA LEU A 54 3.34 3.76 -14.60
C LEU A 54 4.63 2.96 -14.32
N GLN A 55 4.52 1.67 -14.04
CA GLN A 55 5.68 0.81 -13.89
C GLN A 55 6.53 0.73 -15.17
N LEU A 56 5.94 1.00 -16.34
CA LEU A 56 6.68 1.07 -17.61
C LEU A 56 7.66 2.24 -17.64
N LEU A 57 7.41 3.30 -16.86
CA LEU A 57 8.27 4.48 -16.74
C LEU A 57 9.37 4.32 -15.67
N ALA A 58 9.25 3.32 -14.81
CA ALA A 58 10.16 3.13 -13.69
C ALA A 58 11.57 2.62 -14.10
N PRO A 59 11.77 1.70 -15.09
CA PRO A 59 13.06 1.13 -15.42
C PRO A 59 14.15 2.18 -15.65
N PRO A 60 13.99 3.20 -16.53
CA PRO A 60 15.04 4.18 -16.78
C PRO A 60 15.42 4.98 -15.54
N MET A 61 14.49 5.19 -14.62
CA MET A 61 14.74 5.88 -13.35
C MET A 61 15.52 5.00 -12.38
N VAL A 62 15.16 3.71 -12.29
CA VAL A 62 15.85 2.73 -11.44
C VAL A 62 17.25 2.45 -11.93
N GLU A 63 17.47 2.36 -13.26
CA GLU A 63 18.78 2.15 -13.87
C GLU A 63 19.73 3.33 -13.64
N ARG A 64 19.22 4.56 -13.70
CA ARG A 64 20.00 5.77 -13.43
C ARG A 64 20.31 5.98 -11.95
N SER A 65 19.56 5.36 -11.06
CA SER A 65 19.75 5.51 -9.62
C SER A 65 20.93 4.66 -9.13
N ARG A 66 21.91 5.32 -8.51
CA ARG A 66 23.02 4.65 -7.82
C ARG A 66 22.63 4.09 -6.45
N ASN A 67 21.51 4.53 -5.89
CA ASN A 67 21.05 4.13 -4.55
C ASN A 67 19.58 3.69 -4.59
N ARG A 68 19.35 2.43 -4.99
CA ARG A 68 18.01 1.84 -5.06
C ARG A 68 17.27 1.78 -3.72
N PRO A 69 17.94 1.46 -2.59
CA PRO A 69 17.27 1.52 -1.28
C PRO A 69 16.73 2.92 -0.94
N ALA A 70 17.52 3.98 -1.21
CA ALA A 70 17.05 5.35 -0.98
C ALA A 70 15.87 5.71 -1.87
N LEU A 71 15.89 5.26 -3.14
CA LEU A 71 14.79 5.46 -4.08
C LEU A 71 13.52 4.75 -3.61
N LEU A 72 13.63 3.52 -3.11
CA LEU A 72 12.50 2.79 -2.51
C LEU A 72 11.93 3.55 -1.31
N ASN A 73 12.79 4.06 -0.42
CA ASN A 73 12.35 4.82 0.74
C ASN A 73 11.62 6.11 0.36
N ILE A 74 12.05 6.81 -0.71
CA ILE A 74 11.35 8.00 -1.23
C ILE A 74 9.94 7.64 -1.67
N PHE A 75 9.75 6.57 -2.45
CA PHE A 75 8.42 6.17 -2.89
C PHE A 75 7.55 5.63 -1.75
N ASN A 76 8.13 4.91 -0.81
CA ASN A 76 7.41 4.50 0.39
C ASN A 76 6.99 5.71 1.25
N ALA A 77 7.83 6.75 1.35
CA ALA A 77 7.46 7.99 2.03
C ALA A 77 6.34 8.76 1.27
N LEU A 78 6.37 8.77 -0.07
CA LEU A 78 5.30 9.36 -0.87
C LEU A 78 3.96 8.61 -0.72
N ARG A 79 3.98 7.31 -0.44
CA ARG A 79 2.75 6.57 -0.09
C ARG A 79 2.10 7.11 1.17
N ALA A 80 2.85 7.73 2.08
CA ALA A 80 2.34 8.33 3.31
C ALA A 80 1.34 9.48 3.07
N VAL A 81 1.19 9.97 1.83
CA VAL A 81 0.08 10.87 1.44
C VAL A 81 -1.28 10.24 1.75
N TRP A 82 -1.36 8.90 1.83
CA TRP A 82 -2.54 8.17 2.28
C TRP A 82 -3.00 8.52 3.71
N PHE A 83 -2.12 9.09 4.55
CA PHE A 83 -2.50 9.58 5.88
C PHE A 83 -3.28 10.91 5.85
N ILE A 84 -3.27 11.66 4.75
CA ILE A 84 -3.96 12.95 4.64
C ILE A 84 -5.47 12.81 4.90
N PRO A 85 -6.21 11.85 4.29
CA PRO A 85 -7.60 11.64 4.61
C PRO A 85 -7.85 11.30 6.09
N ALA A 86 -6.97 10.51 6.71
CA ALA A 86 -7.10 10.16 8.11
C ALA A 86 -7.00 11.38 9.04
N ILE A 87 -6.05 12.28 8.75
CA ILE A 87 -5.90 13.56 9.47
C ILE A 87 -7.11 14.46 9.22
N ALA A 88 -7.60 14.53 7.97
CA ALA A 88 -8.79 15.29 7.62
C ALA A 88 -10.03 14.79 8.38
N ALA A 89 -10.19 13.47 8.52
CA ALA A 89 -11.27 12.86 9.30
C ALA A 89 -11.25 13.30 10.77
N LEU A 90 -10.06 13.36 11.40
CA LEU A 90 -9.91 13.86 12.78
C LEU A 90 -10.30 15.34 12.92
N LEU A 91 -10.12 16.13 11.87
CA LEU A 91 -10.50 17.53 11.83
C LEU A 91 -11.98 17.74 11.43
N GLY A 92 -12.72 16.66 11.24
CA GLY A 92 -14.14 16.68 10.85
C GLY A 92 -14.38 16.93 9.36
N TYR A 93 -13.34 16.90 8.54
CA TYR A 93 -13.47 17.06 7.09
C TYR A 93 -13.71 15.69 6.40
N ARG A 94 -14.82 15.61 5.65
CA ARG A 94 -15.19 14.43 4.84
C ARG A 94 -15.28 14.88 3.38
N ASP A 95 -14.14 14.98 2.72
CA ASP A 95 -14.04 15.45 1.34
C ASP A 95 -13.64 14.32 0.39
N ALA A 96 -14.55 13.98 -0.53
CA ALA A 96 -14.35 12.94 -1.52
C ALA A 96 -13.19 13.23 -2.49
N ALA A 97 -13.00 14.51 -2.86
CA ALA A 97 -11.93 14.90 -3.77
C ALA A 97 -10.56 14.75 -3.12
N LEU A 98 -10.44 15.14 -1.84
CA LEU A 98 -9.23 14.93 -1.04
C LEU A 98 -8.89 13.44 -0.91
N PHE A 99 -9.89 12.59 -0.64
CA PHE A 99 -9.72 11.15 -0.55
C PHE A 99 -9.22 10.57 -1.88
N ILE A 100 -9.88 10.89 -2.99
CA ILE A 100 -9.53 10.40 -4.34
C ILE A 100 -8.12 10.85 -4.73
N ALA A 101 -7.77 12.13 -4.53
CA ALA A 101 -6.46 12.68 -4.88
C ALA A 101 -5.34 12.01 -4.07
N SER A 102 -5.53 11.85 -2.76
CA SER A 102 -4.57 11.19 -1.87
C SER A 102 -4.40 9.73 -2.26
N PHE A 103 -5.50 9.04 -2.58
CA PHE A 103 -5.47 7.65 -3.02
C PHE A 103 -4.74 7.50 -4.36
N ALA A 104 -5.06 8.32 -5.35
CA ALA A 104 -4.42 8.30 -6.66
C ALA A 104 -2.89 8.51 -6.55
N LEU A 105 -2.47 9.52 -5.78
CA LEU A 105 -1.04 9.81 -5.59
C LEU A 105 -0.32 8.67 -4.85
N SER A 106 -0.96 8.11 -3.83
CA SER A 106 -0.44 6.96 -3.09
C SER A 106 -0.30 5.72 -3.99
N GLN A 107 -1.27 5.45 -4.88
CA GLN A 107 -1.21 4.33 -5.83
C GLN A 107 -0.12 4.55 -6.90
N ALA A 108 0.05 5.78 -7.38
CA ALA A 108 1.15 6.11 -8.28
C ALA A 108 2.51 5.84 -7.62
N ALA A 109 2.72 6.31 -6.40
CA ALA A 109 3.94 6.04 -5.64
C ALA A 109 4.17 4.53 -5.40
N ASN A 110 3.10 3.80 -5.08
CA ASN A 110 3.15 2.34 -4.90
C ASN A 110 3.58 1.60 -6.17
N ALA A 111 3.14 2.03 -7.35
CA ALA A 111 3.55 1.45 -8.62
C ALA A 111 5.07 1.58 -8.85
N PHE A 112 5.65 2.74 -8.57
CA PHE A 112 7.11 2.94 -8.65
C PHE A 112 7.85 2.15 -7.56
N ALA A 113 7.38 2.16 -6.30
CA ALA A 113 7.97 1.41 -5.21
C ALA A 113 8.07 -0.09 -5.54
N GLY A 114 7.02 -0.68 -6.10
CA GLY A 114 6.97 -2.08 -6.50
C GLY A 114 8.05 -2.45 -7.51
N ASN A 115 8.33 -1.57 -8.48
CA ASN A 115 9.37 -1.79 -9.49
C ASN A 115 10.78 -1.71 -8.89
N VAL A 116 11.04 -0.69 -8.08
CA VAL A 116 12.33 -0.55 -7.36
C VAL A 116 12.56 -1.76 -6.45
N TRP A 117 11.53 -2.20 -5.74
CA TRP A 117 11.57 -3.38 -4.87
C TRP A 117 11.92 -4.65 -5.65
N LEU A 118 11.31 -4.85 -6.82
CA LEU A 118 11.59 -6.02 -7.66
C LEU A 118 13.06 -6.04 -8.14
N CYS A 119 13.63 -4.87 -8.46
CA CYS A 119 15.04 -4.75 -8.81
C CYS A 119 15.94 -5.09 -7.61
N LEU A 120 15.60 -4.61 -6.41
CA LEU A 120 16.33 -4.96 -5.18
C LEU A 120 16.28 -6.47 -4.89
N CYS A 121 15.14 -7.12 -5.10
CA CYS A 121 15.03 -8.56 -4.96
C CYS A 121 15.98 -9.31 -5.91
N LYS A 122 16.12 -8.84 -7.16
CA LYS A 122 17.07 -9.44 -8.12
C LYS A 122 18.53 -9.29 -7.67
N ASP A 123 18.85 -8.18 -7.02
CA ASP A 123 20.21 -7.92 -6.54
C ASP A 123 20.55 -8.70 -5.25
N LEU A 124 19.56 -8.90 -4.38
CA LEU A 124 19.78 -9.45 -3.03
C LEU A 124 19.49 -10.95 -2.91
N VAL A 125 18.69 -11.52 -3.81
CA VAL A 125 18.29 -12.93 -3.76
C VAL A 125 18.89 -13.68 -4.94
N PRO A 126 19.78 -14.68 -4.70
CA PRO A 126 20.35 -15.51 -5.75
C PRO A 126 19.27 -16.18 -6.60
N GLU A 127 19.54 -16.34 -7.89
CA GLU A 127 18.56 -16.82 -8.86
C GLU A 127 17.98 -18.18 -8.48
N GLU A 128 18.84 -19.11 -8.02
CA GLU A 128 18.46 -20.47 -7.65
C GLU A 128 17.50 -20.50 -6.44
N ARG A 129 17.47 -19.43 -5.64
CA ARG A 129 16.66 -19.32 -4.42
C ARG A 129 15.41 -18.50 -4.60
N ARG A 130 15.26 -17.75 -5.70
CA ARG A 130 14.14 -16.82 -5.92
C ARG A 130 12.79 -17.51 -5.83
N GLY A 131 12.63 -18.67 -6.46
CA GLY A 131 11.37 -19.41 -6.41
C GLY A 131 10.96 -19.79 -4.98
N SER A 132 11.91 -20.35 -4.20
CA SER A 132 11.68 -20.72 -2.79
C SER A 132 11.44 -19.46 -1.90
N PHE A 133 12.15 -18.37 -2.15
CA PHE A 133 11.97 -17.11 -1.44
C PHE A 133 10.56 -16.54 -1.68
N PHE A 134 10.16 -16.37 -2.96
CA PHE A 134 8.84 -15.83 -3.28
C PHE A 134 7.71 -16.72 -2.79
N GLY A 135 7.84 -18.04 -2.85
CA GLY A 135 6.86 -18.97 -2.31
C GLY A 135 6.65 -18.78 -0.81
N LYS A 136 7.73 -18.76 -0.02
CA LYS A 136 7.67 -18.54 1.45
C LYS A 136 7.14 -17.14 1.78
N ARG A 137 7.65 -16.12 1.09
CA ARG A 137 7.20 -14.74 1.28
C ARG A 137 5.69 -14.62 1.02
N ASN A 138 5.20 -15.06 -0.13
CA ASN A 138 3.80 -14.94 -0.48
C ASN A 138 2.89 -15.71 0.49
N PHE A 139 3.34 -16.86 1.02
CA PHE A 139 2.64 -17.58 2.06
C PHE A 139 2.50 -16.73 3.34
N ILE A 140 3.59 -16.12 3.80
CA ILE A 140 3.59 -15.23 4.99
C ILE A 140 2.67 -14.02 4.74
N LEU A 141 2.78 -13.36 3.57
CA LEU A 141 1.95 -12.21 3.23
C LEU A 141 0.46 -12.59 3.15
N GLY A 142 0.14 -13.79 2.67
CA GLY A 142 -1.22 -14.32 2.69
C GLY A 142 -1.79 -14.45 4.10
N ILE A 143 -1.01 -14.98 5.05
CA ILE A 143 -1.41 -15.05 6.47
C ILE A 143 -1.61 -13.63 7.04
N VAL A 144 -0.69 -12.71 6.78
CA VAL A 144 -0.81 -11.30 7.22
C VAL A 144 -2.10 -10.67 6.67
N SER A 145 -2.37 -10.84 5.37
CA SER A 145 -3.59 -10.32 4.75
C SER A 145 -4.86 -10.91 5.37
N MET A 146 -4.89 -12.23 5.58
CA MET A 146 -6.03 -12.91 6.20
C MET A 146 -6.29 -12.45 7.64
N ALA A 147 -5.25 -12.11 8.39
CA ALA A 147 -5.38 -11.59 9.74
C ALA A 147 -5.73 -10.10 9.77
N ALA A 148 -5.15 -9.31 8.86
CA ALA A 148 -5.32 -7.85 8.83
C ALA A 148 -6.76 -7.43 8.48
N VAL A 149 -7.41 -8.08 7.52
CA VAL A 149 -8.78 -7.72 7.11
C VAL A 149 -9.77 -7.75 8.27
N PRO A 150 -9.96 -8.87 9.00
CA PRO A 150 -10.89 -8.90 10.13
C PRO A 150 -10.43 -8.01 11.29
N ALA A 151 -9.11 -7.85 11.52
CA ALA A 151 -8.60 -6.96 12.55
C ALA A 151 -8.99 -5.50 12.28
N TYR A 152 -8.82 -5.01 11.06
CA TYR A 152 -9.19 -3.65 10.68
C TYR A 152 -10.71 -3.43 10.70
N LEU A 153 -11.50 -4.40 10.24
CA LEU A 153 -12.96 -4.32 10.34
C LEU A 153 -13.41 -4.22 11.80
N ARG A 154 -12.82 -5.00 12.68
CA ARG A 154 -13.10 -4.91 14.14
C ARG A 154 -12.68 -3.57 14.73
N LEU A 155 -11.56 -2.99 14.31
CA LEU A 155 -11.17 -1.66 14.77
C LEU A 155 -12.16 -0.58 14.30
N LEU A 156 -12.68 -0.69 13.07
CA LEU A 156 -13.72 0.23 12.57
C LEU A 156 -15.02 0.14 13.38
N GLU A 157 -15.36 -1.04 13.89
CA GLU A 157 -16.56 -1.25 14.72
C GLU A 157 -16.37 -0.81 16.18
N LEU A 158 -15.21 -1.10 16.77
CA LEU A 158 -14.96 -0.93 18.21
C LEU A 158 -14.52 0.48 18.59
N VAL A 159 -13.82 1.17 17.68
CA VAL A 159 -13.30 2.51 17.93
C VAL A 159 -14.33 3.53 17.43
N PRO A 160 -14.72 4.54 18.25
CA PRO A 160 -15.67 5.55 17.81
C PRO A 160 -15.12 6.46 16.72
N GLU A 161 -16.01 6.97 15.85
CA GLU A 161 -15.66 7.98 14.85
C GLU A 161 -15.20 9.30 15.50
N PRO A 162 -14.26 10.03 14.91
CA PRO A 162 -13.49 9.73 13.69
C PRO A 162 -12.20 8.93 13.95
N TRP A 163 -11.94 8.55 15.19
CA TRP A 163 -10.72 7.86 15.60
C TRP A 163 -10.54 6.50 14.94
N ASN A 164 -11.65 5.80 14.62
CA ASN A 164 -11.61 4.51 13.93
C ASN A 164 -10.91 4.60 12.56
N VAL A 165 -11.25 5.62 11.77
CA VAL A 165 -10.62 5.86 10.47
C VAL A 165 -9.14 6.20 10.63
N PHE A 166 -8.82 7.08 11.59
CA PHE A 166 -7.43 7.45 11.85
C PHE A 166 -6.58 6.26 12.27
N VAL A 167 -7.05 5.46 13.24
CA VAL A 167 -6.33 4.29 13.75
C VAL A 167 -6.12 3.26 12.64
N VAL A 168 -7.16 2.94 11.88
CA VAL A 168 -7.09 1.94 10.82
C VAL A 168 -6.12 2.38 9.71
N VAL A 169 -6.18 3.64 9.28
CA VAL A 169 -5.28 4.15 8.24
C VAL A 169 -3.83 4.26 8.72
N THR A 170 -3.60 4.57 10.00
CA THR A 170 -2.24 4.70 10.54
C THR A 170 -1.56 3.36 10.86
N LEU A 171 -2.32 2.30 11.07
CA LEU A 171 -1.80 0.95 11.28
C LEU A 171 -1.49 0.21 9.97
N GLY A 172 -1.97 0.68 8.84
CA GLY A 172 -1.73 0.12 7.51
C GLY A 172 -0.70 0.87 6.73
#